data_a8db8ae09a4b639b6f122400ad635216
#
_entry.id   a8db8ae09a4b639b6f122400ad635216
#
_cell.length_a   1.000
_cell.length_b   1.000
_cell.length_c   1.000
_cell.angle_alpha   90.00
_cell.angle_beta   90.00
_cell.angle_gamma   90.00
#
_symmetry.space_group_name_H-M   'P 1'
#
loop_
_entity.id
_entity.type
_entity.pdbx_description
1 polymer ?
#
loop_
_entity_poly.entity_id
_entity_poly.type
_entity_poly.pdbx_seq_one_letter_code
_entity_poly.pdbx_strand_id
1 'polypeptide(L)'
;MPKRLAITVAGAVSLGSFEAGVLFEVLSAIKQHNQDSRTTDQDRIEVDVLTGASAGGMTATIAAQKLLFDSSALDGAYRNSFYRPWVVDVNLEGLLALQPGEDPTHSILSSNFVEDISKKYLTQRYQSHAPLTIASHPAAAKTIRLGLALSNLNGVNYAQATHPNGSFNYTRYQDEIDAVVSPDAAHDNEDFWEPLRNAAVSCGAFPFAFRMKELYRHKSEYPDADQSEFPSDVETFIYTDGGVFQNEPLGMAKNFVDEIDKHLNSDSRFYLFVSPGIRSSTADLTFNQKGADYKAAAGALAMGVFQASPFSRLDHGGRRQRQG
;
A
#
# COMPACT_ATOMS: atom_id res chain seq x y z
N MET A 1 -8.89 6.13 26.36
CA MET A 1 -9.06 5.80 24.93
C MET A 1 -8.17 4.61 24.62
N PRO A 2 -8.52 3.74 23.69
CA PRO A 2 -7.65 2.64 23.25
C PRO A 2 -6.29 3.13 22.76
N LYS A 3 -5.29 2.27 22.83
CA LYS A 3 -3.98 2.47 22.20
C LYS A 3 -4.13 2.35 20.69
N ARG A 4 -3.51 3.25 19.92
CA ARG A 4 -3.62 3.28 18.47
C ARG A 4 -2.37 2.72 17.81
N LEU A 5 -2.57 1.91 16.78
CA LEU A 5 -1.50 1.26 16.03
C LEU A 5 -1.59 1.63 14.55
N ALA A 6 -0.53 2.26 14.06
CA ALA A 6 -0.28 2.44 12.64
C ALA A 6 0.62 1.30 12.13
N ILE A 7 0.21 0.62 11.09
CA ILE A 7 0.99 -0.45 10.46
C ILE A 7 1.41 -0.02 9.07
N THR A 8 2.71 -0.08 8.81
CA THR A 8 3.30 0.14 7.49
C THR A 8 3.91 -1.16 7.00
N VAL A 9 3.53 -1.58 5.80
CA VAL A 9 4.05 -2.79 5.14
C VAL A 9 4.88 -2.38 3.94
N ALA A 10 6.16 -2.70 3.97
CA ALA A 10 7.10 -2.37 2.88
C ALA A 10 6.75 -3.14 1.60
N GLY A 11 7.35 -2.74 0.50
CA GLY A 11 7.28 -3.52 -0.73
C GLY A 11 8.18 -4.76 -0.68
N ALA A 12 7.67 -5.85 -1.25
CA ALA A 12 8.37 -7.12 -1.34
C ALA A 12 8.18 -7.74 -2.72
N VAL A 13 9.27 -7.99 -3.42
CA VAL A 13 9.22 -8.56 -4.79
C VAL A 13 8.65 -9.99 -4.79
N SER A 14 8.95 -10.80 -3.77
CA SER A 14 8.53 -12.20 -3.69
C SER A 14 8.16 -12.68 -2.30
N LEU A 15 8.13 -11.78 -1.31
CA LEU A 15 7.95 -12.12 0.10
C LEU A 15 6.61 -11.60 0.68
N GLY A 16 5.60 -11.37 -0.18
CA GLY A 16 4.25 -11.02 0.26
C GLY A 16 3.64 -12.03 1.21
N SER A 17 4.00 -13.33 1.09
CA SER A 17 3.59 -14.36 2.04
C SER A 17 4.16 -14.16 3.44
N PHE A 18 5.41 -13.65 3.55
CA PHE A 18 5.99 -13.30 4.85
C PHE A 18 5.26 -12.13 5.49
N GLU A 19 5.01 -11.06 4.75
CA GLU A 19 4.29 -9.88 5.23
C GLU A 19 2.88 -10.22 5.69
N ALA A 20 2.17 -11.00 4.88
CA ALA A 20 0.83 -11.49 5.18
C ALA A 20 0.81 -12.38 6.45
N GLY A 21 1.83 -13.22 6.63
CA GLY A 21 2.00 -14.05 7.82
C GLY A 21 2.24 -13.20 9.08
N VAL A 22 3.09 -12.18 8.99
CA VAL A 22 3.32 -11.24 10.11
C VAL A 22 2.04 -10.52 10.49
N LEU A 23 1.27 -10.01 9.51
CA LEU A 23 -0.01 -9.34 9.79
C LEU A 23 -1.02 -10.30 10.44
N PHE A 24 -1.10 -11.54 9.96
CA PHE A 24 -1.97 -12.55 10.57
C PHE A 24 -1.65 -12.75 12.05
N GLU A 25 -0.39 -12.96 12.39
CA GLU A 25 0.04 -13.18 13.79
C GLU A 25 -0.19 -11.94 14.66
N VAL A 26 0.16 -10.75 14.17
CA VAL A 26 -0.05 -9.48 14.89
C VAL A 26 -1.53 -9.24 15.17
N LEU A 27 -2.39 -9.38 14.16
CA LEU A 27 -3.84 -9.16 14.33
C LEU A 27 -4.47 -10.23 15.22
N SER A 28 -4.00 -11.47 15.13
CA SER A 28 -4.43 -12.57 16.03
C SER A 28 -4.04 -12.30 17.48
N ALA A 29 -2.83 -11.82 17.73
CA ALA A 29 -2.36 -11.46 19.07
C ALA A 29 -3.16 -10.27 19.64
N ILE A 30 -3.44 -9.24 18.83
CA ILE A 30 -4.26 -8.10 19.24
C ILE A 30 -5.70 -8.54 19.54
N LYS A 31 -6.28 -9.41 18.69
CA LYS A 31 -7.61 -10.00 18.93
C LYS A 31 -7.67 -10.70 20.28
N GLN A 32 -6.69 -11.56 20.55
CA GLN A 32 -6.59 -12.31 21.82
C GLN A 32 -6.47 -11.35 23.01
N HIS A 33 -5.59 -10.35 22.89
CA HIS A 33 -5.41 -9.32 23.93
C HIS A 33 -6.71 -8.55 24.17
N ASN A 34 -7.35 -8.06 23.14
CA ASN A 34 -8.56 -7.24 23.24
C ASN A 34 -9.79 -8.02 23.75
N GLN A 35 -9.79 -9.34 23.62
CA GLN A 35 -10.84 -10.23 24.12
C GLN A 35 -10.57 -10.80 25.50
N ASP A 36 -9.38 -10.59 26.08
CA ASP A 36 -9.08 -11.01 27.45
C ASP A 36 -9.93 -10.19 28.42
N SER A 37 -10.61 -10.85 29.35
CA SER A 37 -11.48 -10.21 30.35
C SER A 37 -10.75 -9.24 31.28
N ARG A 38 -9.43 -9.30 31.33
CA ARG A 38 -8.56 -8.39 32.12
C ARG A 38 -8.19 -7.12 31.36
N THR A 39 -8.40 -7.09 30.06
CA THR A 39 -8.07 -5.92 29.23
C THR A 39 -9.14 -4.85 29.40
N THR A 40 -8.73 -3.70 29.90
CA THR A 40 -9.62 -2.53 30.01
C THR A 40 -9.75 -1.81 28.66
N ASP A 41 -10.76 -0.95 28.51
CA ASP A 41 -10.92 -0.15 27.29
C ASP A 41 -9.70 0.72 26.95
N GLN A 42 -8.94 1.13 27.96
CA GLN A 42 -7.72 1.92 27.78
C GLN A 42 -6.53 1.07 27.32
N ASP A 43 -6.55 -0.23 27.62
CA ASP A 43 -5.48 -1.16 27.26
C ASP A 43 -5.70 -1.82 25.91
N ARG A 44 -6.90 -1.71 25.34
CA ARG A 44 -7.19 -2.23 23.99
C ARG A 44 -6.25 -1.60 22.97
N ILE A 45 -5.88 -2.37 21.96
CA ILE A 45 -5.07 -1.93 20.83
C ILE A 45 -5.95 -1.94 19.59
N GLU A 46 -5.99 -0.81 18.89
CA GLU A 46 -6.80 -0.67 17.68
C GLU A 46 -5.94 -0.17 16.50
N VAL A 47 -6.04 -0.87 15.38
CA VAL A 47 -5.41 -0.48 14.13
C VAL A 47 -6.29 0.57 13.46
N ASP A 48 -5.75 1.76 13.24
CA ASP A 48 -6.45 2.88 12.59
C ASP A 48 -5.74 3.44 11.35
N VAL A 49 -4.48 3.04 11.12
CA VAL A 49 -3.72 3.39 9.92
C VAL A 49 -3.08 2.13 9.34
N LEU A 50 -3.27 1.93 8.05
CA LEU A 50 -2.62 0.89 7.25
C LEU A 50 -2.00 1.55 6.04
N THR A 51 -0.69 1.42 5.85
CA THR A 51 -0.01 1.89 4.64
C THR A 51 0.82 0.79 4.04
N GLY A 52 0.96 0.79 2.72
CA GLY A 52 1.78 -0.22 2.07
C GLY A 52 2.25 0.16 0.68
N ALA A 53 3.30 -0.52 0.24
CA ALA A 53 3.85 -0.44 -1.10
C ALA A 53 3.93 -1.84 -1.72
N SER A 54 3.77 -1.96 -3.03
CA SER A 54 3.88 -3.23 -3.75
C SER A 54 3.01 -4.34 -3.11
N ALA A 55 3.59 -5.52 -2.84
CA ALA A 55 2.90 -6.60 -2.12
C ALA A 55 2.33 -6.16 -0.77
N GLY A 56 3.05 -5.26 -0.06
CA GLY A 56 2.58 -4.69 1.20
C GLY A 56 1.31 -3.86 1.05
N GLY A 57 1.17 -3.10 -0.05
CA GLY A 57 -0.05 -2.35 -0.36
C GLY A 57 -1.24 -3.25 -0.66
N MET A 58 -1.02 -4.32 -1.44
CA MET A 58 -2.05 -5.34 -1.69
C MET A 58 -2.52 -5.99 -0.39
N THR A 59 -1.57 -6.36 0.48
CA THR A 59 -1.86 -6.98 1.78
C THR A 59 -2.57 -6.02 2.73
N ALA A 60 -2.17 -4.73 2.76
CA ALA A 60 -2.83 -3.69 3.55
C ALA A 60 -4.28 -3.44 3.11
N THR A 61 -4.56 -3.52 1.81
CA THR A 61 -5.93 -3.38 1.27
C THR A 61 -6.83 -4.52 1.72
N ILE A 62 -6.33 -5.77 1.64
CA ILE A 62 -7.05 -6.93 2.17
C ILE A 62 -7.29 -6.78 3.68
N ALA A 63 -6.26 -6.35 4.43
CA ALA A 63 -6.36 -6.12 5.86
C ALA A 63 -7.45 -5.09 6.20
N ALA A 64 -7.45 -3.94 5.55
CA ALA A 64 -8.44 -2.88 5.79
C ALA A 64 -9.87 -3.37 5.58
N GLN A 65 -10.13 -4.08 4.47
CA GLN A 65 -11.45 -4.62 4.20
C GLN A 65 -11.86 -5.67 5.23
N LYS A 66 -11.00 -6.66 5.49
CA LYS A 66 -11.38 -7.78 6.37
C LYS A 66 -11.48 -7.35 7.83
N LEU A 67 -10.67 -6.40 8.26
CA LEU A 67 -10.77 -5.83 9.61
C LEU A 67 -12.12 -5.16 9.86
N LEU A 68 -12.68 -4.46 8.88
CA LEU A 68 -13.90 -3.67 9.06
C LEU A 68 -15.19 -4.43 8.69
N PHE A 69 -15.13 -5.34 7.69
CA PHE A 69 -16.34 -5.88 7.09
C PHE A 69 -16.47 -7.40 7.16
N ASP A 70 -15.36 -8.13 7.38
CA ASP A 70 -15.37 -9.60 7.33
C ASP A 70 -14.29 -10.20 8.22
N SER A 71 -14.46 -10.04 9.53
CA SER A 71 -13.47 -10.50 10.51
C SER A 71 -13.23 -12.02 10.47
N SER A 72 -14.23 -12.81 10.07
CA SER A 72 -14.10 -14.26 9.98
C SER A 72 -13.13 -14.70 8.88
N ALA A 73 -12.98 -13.89 7.84
CA ALA A 73 -12.01 -14.14 6.77
C ALA A 73 -10.55 -14.03 7.23
N LEU A 74 -10.30 -13.51 8.42
CA LEU A 74 -8.97 -13.44 9.05
C LEU A 74 -8.71 -14.62 10.00
N ASP A 75 -9.66 -15.53 10.22
CA ASP A 75 -9.52 -16.63 11.14
C ASP A 75 -8.87 -17.87 10.50
N GLY A 76 -8.09 -18.60 11.30
CA GLY A 76 -7.49 -19.89 10.94
C GLY A 76 -6.20 -19.78 10.13
N ALA A 77 -5.12 -20.35 10.65
CA ALA A 77 -3.74 -20.19 10.16
C ALA A 77 -3.54 -20.46 8.66
N TYR A 78 -4.30 -21.40 8.07
CA TYR A 78 -4.11 -21.86 6.68
C TYR A 78 -5.33 -21.59 5.78
N ARG A 79 -6.31 -20.81 6.24
CA ARG A 79 -7.57 -20.58 5.51
C ARG A 79 -7.94 -19.11 5.41
N ASN A 80 -7.18 -18.25 6.05
CA ASN A 80 -7.45 -16.81 6.12
C ASN A 80 -7.11 -16.07 4.81
N SER A 81 -7.60 -14.85 4.69
CA SER A 81 -7.40 -13.98 3.53
C SER A 81 -5.97 -13.42 3.39
N PHE A 82 -5.07 -13.72 4.31
CA PHE A 82 -3.64 -13.47 4.14
C PHE A 82 -2.91 -14.67 3.56
N TYR A 83 -3.21 -15.87 4.08
CA TYR A 83 -2.53 -17.10 3.63
C TYR A 83 -2.93 -17.50 2.22
N ARG A 84 -4.22 -17.50 1.94
CA ARG A 84 -4.73 -18.06 0.67
C ARG A 84 -4.22 -17.31 -0.57
N PRO A 85 -4.34 -15.98 -0.70
CA PRO A 85 -3.88 -15.31 -1.92
C PRO A 85 -2.38 -15.49 -2.16
N TRP A 86 -1.57 -15.45 -1.09
CA TRP A 86 -0.11 -15.43 -1.19
C TRP A 86 0.56 -16.80 -1.20
N VAL A 87 -0.10 -17.84 -0.70
CA VAL A 87 0.51 -19.18 -0.54
C VAL A 87 -0.24 -20.25 -1.36
N VAL A 88 -1.54 -20.08 -1.54
CA VAL A 88 -2.36 -21.09 -2.22
C VAL A 88 -2.69 -20.70 -3.66
N ASP A 89 -3.19 -19.48 -3.85
CA ASP A 89 -3.73 -19.07 -5.15
C ASP A 89 -2.65 -18.53 -6.11
N VAL A 90 -1.68 -17.75 -5.61
CA VAL A 90 -0.52 -17.33 -6.42
C VAL A 90 0.42 -18.50 -6.62
N ASN A 91 0.72 -18.83 -7.88
CA ASN A 91 1.65 -19.89 -8.25
C ASN A 91 2.41 -19.54 -9.56
N LEU A 92 3.57 -20.15 -9.76
CA LEU A 92 4.41 -19.86 -10.92
C LEU A 92 3.75 -20.25 -12.25
N GLU A 93 2.99 -21.33 -12.27
CA GLU A 93 2.31 -21.80 -13.47
C GLU A 93 1.30 -20.75 -13.96
N GLY A 94 0.45 -20.25 -13.08
CA GLY A 94 -0.52 -19.19 -13.38
C GLY A 94 0.15 -17.87 -13.75
N LEU A 95 1.24 -17.50 -13.06
CA LEU A 95 1.98 -16.28 -13.37
C LEU A 95 2.67 -16.33 -14.74
N LEU A 96 3.20 -17.48 -15.16
CA LEU A 96 3.91 -17.64 -16.44
C LEU A 96 2.97 -17.89 -17.63
N ALA A 97 1.72 -18.29 -17.37
CA ALA A 97 0.72 -18.54 -18.39
C ALA A 97 -0.06 -17.26 -18.70
N LEU A 98 0.39 -16.52 -19.72
CA LEU A 98 -0.36 -15.36 -20.20
C LEU A 98 -1.78 -15.80 -20.61
N GLN A 99 -2.78 -15.08 -20.13
CA GLN A 99 -4.19 -15.36 -20.41
C GLN A 99 -4.63 -14.74 -21.74
N PRO A 100 -5.75 -15.19 -22.33
CA PRO A 100 -6.29 -14.60 -23.56
C PRO A 100 -6.46 -13.08 -23.45
N GLY A 101 -5.93 -12.34 -24.42
CA GLY A 101 -5.96 -10.87 -24.45
C GLY A 101 -4.77 -10.20 -23.76
N GLU A 102 -3.85 -10.95 -23.17
CA GLU A 102 -2.58 -10.39 -22.68
C GLU A 102 -1.53 -10.37 -23.82
N ASP A 103 -0.76 -9.29 -23.85
CA ASP A 103 0.32 -9.07 -24.82
C ASP A 103 1.68 -9.20 -24.11
N PRO A 104 2.55 -10.13 -24.55
CA PRO A 104 3.87 -10.32 -23.94
C PRO A 104 4.82 -9.11 -24.11
N THR A 105 4.45 -8.13 -24.92
CA THR A 105 5.20 -6.86 -25.01
C THR A 105 4.90 -5.93 -23.83
N HIS A 106 3.80 -6.16 -23.11
CA HIS A 106 3.38 -5.33 -21.97
C HIS A 106 3.80 -5.90 -20.62
N SER A 107 3.93 -7.24 -20.52
CA SER A 107 4.35 -7.89 -19.28
C SER A 107 4.92 -9.28 -19.51
N ILE A 108 5.84 -9.70 -18.66
CA ILE A 108 6.42 -11.05 -18.68
C ILE A 108 5.51 -12.05 -17.98
N LEU A 109 4.77 -11.61 -16.97
CA LEU A 109 3.87 -12.41 -16.15
C LEU A 109 2.42 -12.02 -16.42
N SER A 110 1.50 -12.95 -16.19
CA SER A 110 0.07 -12.72 -16.34
C SER A 110 -0.44 -11.73 -15.29
N SER A 111 -0.80 -10.54 -15.75
CA SER A 111 -1.47 -9.52 -14.92
C SER A 111 -2.92 -9.89 -14.66
N ASN A 112 -3.60 -10.52 -15.63
CA ASN A 112 -4.98 -10.97 -15.47
C ASN A 112 -5.10 -12.02 -14.37
N PHE A 113 -4.12 -12.91 -14.21
CA PHE A 113 -4.08 -13.88 -13.14
C PHE A 113 -4.06 -13.21 -11.75
N VAL A 114 -3.25 -12.15 -11.58
CA VAL A 114 -3.21 -11.37 -10.34
C VAL A 114 -4.52 -10.59 -10.13
N GLU A 115 -5.08 -10.04 -11.20
CA GLU A 115 -6.37 -9.34 -11.14
C GLU A 115 -7.51 -10.27 -10.69
N ASP A 116 -7.56 -11.50 -11.18
CA ASP A 116 -8.58 -12.48 -10.80
C ASP A 116 -8.46 -12.87 -9.32
N ILE A 117 -7.23 -13.06 -8.83
CA ILE A 117 -6.98 -13.26 -7.40
C ILE A 117 -7.46 -12.05 -6.59
N SER A 118 -7.14 -10.83 -7.03
CA SER A 118 -7.57 -9.60 -6.34
C SER A 118 -9.09 -9.46 -6.27
N LYS A 119 -9.80 -9.79 -7.37
CA LYS A 119 -11.27 -9.81 -7.40
C LYS A 119 -11.83 -10.81 -6.39
N LYS A 120 -11.28 -12.02 -6.37
CA LYS A 120 -11.68 -13.08 -5.46
C LYS A 120 -11.66 -12.63 -4.00
N TYR A 121 -10.65 -11.87 -3.59
CA TYR A 121 -10.48 -11.48 -2.19
C TYR A 121 -11.10 -10.13 -1.82
N LEU A 122 -11.30 -9.23 -2.77
CA LEU A 122 -11.77 -7.87 -2.48
C LEU A 122 -13.19 -7.57 -3.00
N THR A 123 -13.56 -8.01 -4.22
CA THR A 123 -14.83 -7.59 -4.81
C THR A 123 -15.84 -8.71 -5.07
N GLN A 124 -15.41 -9.97 -5.18
CA GLN A 124 -16.30 -11.10 -5.45
C GLN A 124 -17.43 -11.24 -4.40
N ARG A 125 -17.20 -10.83 -3.14
CA ARG A 125 -18.22 -10.87 -2.09
C ARG A 125 -19.48 -10.08 -2.44
N TYR A 126 -19.35 -9.02 -3.23
CA TYR A 126 -20.44 -8.13 -3.64
C TYR A 126 -21.26 -8.67 -4.80
N GLN A 127 -20.76 -9.67 -5.51
CA GLN A 127 -21.48 -10.33 -6.61
C GLN A 127 -22.48 -11.39 -6.11
N SER A 128 -22.43 -11.68 -4.83
CA SER A 128 -23.40 -12.57 -4.18
C SER A 128 -24.69 -11.82 -3.88
N HIS A 129 -25.85 -12.46 -4.12
CA HIS A 129 -27.15 -11.90 -3.75
C HIS A 129 -27.49 -12.13 -2.25
N ALA A 130 -26.58 -12.73 -1.50
CA ALA A 130 -26.76 -12.93 -0.06
C ALA A 130 -26.56 -11.59 0.69
N PRO A 131 -27.34 -11.33 1.75
CA PRO A 131 -27.12 -10.16 2.58
C PRO A 131 -25.71 -10.18 3.18
N LEU A 132 -24.99 -9.07 3.05
CA LEU A 132 -23.69 -8.90 3.70
C LEU A 132 -23.91 -8.51 5.15
N THR A 133 -23.19 -9.15 6.05
CA THR A 133 -23.15 -8.79 7.47
C THR A 133 -21.80 -8.17 7.77
N ILE A 134 -21.81 -6.93 8.24
CA ILE A 134 -20.60 -6.24 8.69
C ILE A 134 -20.17 -6.84 10.02
N ALA A 135 -18.97 -7.38 10.05
CA ALA A 135 -18.37 -7.97 11.23
C ALA A 135 -16.95 -7.44 11.41
N SER A 136 -16.82 -6.37 12.18
CA SER A 136 -15.52 -5.77 12.47
C SER A 136 -14.68 -6.67 13.38
N HIS A 137 -13.40 -6.73 13.08
CA HIS A 137 -12.42 -7.47 13.86
C HIS A 137 -12.11 -6.75 15.18
N PRO A 138 -11.87 -7.47 16.30
CA PRO A 138 -11.56 -6.84 17.59
C PRO A 138 -10.33 -5.91 17.59
N ALA A 139 -9.42 -6.06 16.62
CA ALA A 139 -8.27 -5.17 16.44
C ALA A 139 -8.57 -3.93 15.58
N ALA A 140 -9.76 -3.82 14.98
CA ALA A 140 -10.10 -2.69 14.12
C ALA A 140 -10.49 -1.45 14.95
N ALA A 141 -9.97 -0.30 14.58
CA ALA A 141 -10.55 0.97 15.00
C ALA A 141 -11.91 1.20 14.30
N LYS A 142 -12.68 2.19 14.76
CA LYS A 142 -13.93 2.57 14.09
C LYS A 142 -13.75 3.03 12.66
N THR A 143 -12.56 3.55 12.35
CA THR A 143 -12.18 4.02 11.02
C THR A 143 -10.73 3.64 10.79
N ILE A 144 -10.44 3.16 9.59
CA ILE A 144 -9.08 2.85 9.15
C ILE A 144 -8.73 3.80 7.99
N ARG A 145 -7.58 4.48 8.10
CA ARG A 145 -7.02 5.22 6.98
C ARG A 145 -6.05 4.31 6.23
N LEU A 146 -6.38 4.02 4.99
CA LEU A 146 -5.61 3.16 4.09
C LEU A 146 -4.80 4.02 3.13
N GLY A 147 -3.49 3.81 3.10
CA GLY A 147 -2.57 4.46 2.17
C GLY A 147 -1.85 3.47 1.28
N LEU A 148 -1.89 3.70 -0.03
CA LEU A 148 -1.19 2.87 -1.02
C LEU A 148 -0.17 3.73 -1.75
N ALA A 149 1.09 3.34 -1.72
CA ALA A 149 2.12 3.96 -2.52
C ALA A 149 1.92 3.60 -4.00
N LEU A 150 2.02 4.58 -4.87
CA LEU A 150 1.90 4.43 -6.31
C LEU A 150 3.04 5.16 -7.04
N SER A 151 3.36 4.71 -8.24
CA SER A 151 4.29 5.39 -9.14
C SER A 151 3.52 5.84 -10.39
N ASN A 152 3.25 7.15 -10.45
CA ASN A 152 2.55 7.79 -11.57
C ASN A 152 3.55 8.06 -12.70
N LEU A 153 3.41 7.39 -13.84
CA LEU A 153 4.34 7.54 -14.96
C LEU A 153 4.11 8.80 -15.80
N ASN A 154 2.95 9.42 -15.69
CA ASN A 154 2.68 10.72 -16.32
C ASN A 154 3.31 11.86 -15.49
N GLY A 155 3.36 11.69 -14.17
CA GLY A 155 3.79 12.72 -13.25
C GLY A 155 2.74 13.82 -13.05
N VAL A 156 2.91 14.56 -11.97
CA VAL A 156 2.08 15.73 -11.63
C VAL A 156 3.02 16.90 -11.32
N ASN A 157 2.73 18.07 -11.87
CA ASN A 157 3.55 19.26 -11.72
C ASN A 157 3.15 20.07 -10.49
N TYR A 158 4.14 20.50 -9.75
CA TYR A 158 4.03 21.31 -8.54
C TYR A 158 4.91 22.55 -8.66
N ALA A 159 4.45 23.64 -8.05
CA ALA A 159 5.24 24.85 -7.90
C ALA A 159 5.69 25.02 -6.45
N GLN A 160 6.99 25.07 -6.23
CA GLN A 160 7.58 25.33 -4.92
C GLN A 160 8.04 26.76 -4.83
N ALA A 161 7.45 27.55 -3.93
CA ALA A 161 7.90 28.90 -3.66
C ALA A 161 9.33 28.88 -3.08
N THR A 162 10.18 29.75 -3.58
CA THR A 162 11.55 29.97 -3.09
C THR A 162 11.68 31.40 -2.58
N HIS A 163 12.48 31.57 -1.53
CA HIS A 163 12.74 32.92 -0.97
C HIS A 163 13.81 33.68 -1.79
N PRO A 164 13.72 35.00 -2.07
CA PRO A 164 12.70 35.93 -1.56
C PRO A 164 11.45 36.12 -2.43
N ASN A 165 11.38 35.74 -3.68
CA ASN A 165 10.21 35.92 -4.54
C ASN A 165 10.28 35.03 -5.81
N GLY A 166 10.93 33.89 -5.73
CA GLY A 166 11.03 32.94 -6.83
C GLY A 166 10.09 31.74 -6.63
N SER A 167 9.87 31.00 -7.69
CA SER A 167 9.32 29.66 -7.66
C SER A 167 10.10 28.77 -8.62
N PHE A 168 10.18 27.47 -8.30
CA PHE A 168 10.61 26.49 -9.28
C PHE A 168 9.54 25.43 -9.43
N ASN A 169 9.36 24.96 -10.66
CA ASN A 169 8.44 23.89 -10.97
C ASN A 169 9.18 22.55 -10.97
N TYR A 170 8.52 21.52 -10.47
CA TYR A 170 9.05 20.16 -10.51
C TYR A 170 7.92 19.17 -10.76
N THR A 171 8.24 18.06 -11.42
CA THR A 171 7.31 16.96 -11.65
C THR A 171 7.52 15.91 -10.58
N ARG A 172 6.42 15.50 -9.92
CA ARG A 172 6.43 14.42 -8.95
C ARG A 172 5.81 13.17 -9.58
N TYR A 173 6.56 12.09 -9.58
CA TYR A 173 6.12 10.76 -10.05
C TYR A 173 5.69 9.86 -8.89
N GLN A 174 6.12 10.17 -7.68
CA GLN A 174 5.60 9.52 -6.49
C GLN A 174 4.17 9.98 -6.24
N ASP A 175 3.26 9.01 -6.10
CA ASP A 175 1.84 9.26 -5.88
C ASP A 175 1.30 8.31 -4.79
N GLU A 176 0.10 8.55 -4.33
CA GLU A 176 -0.52 7.75 -3.28
C GLU A 176 -2.04 7.72 -3.40
N ILE A 177 -2.65 6.65 -2.94
CA ILE A 177 -4.07 6.62 -2.60
C ILE A 177 -4.19 6.86 -1.11
N ASP A 178 -5.11 7.72 -0.74
CA ASP A 178 -5.53 7.99 0.63
C ASP A 178 -7.03 7.73 0.74
N ALA A 179 -7.41 6.68 1.45
CA ALA A 179 -8.79 6.30 1.63
C ALA A 179 -9.14 6.16 3.10
N VAL A 180 -10.22 6.82 3.51
CA VAL A 180 -10.80 6.67 4.85
C VAL A 180 -11.92 5.65 4.77
N VAL A 181 -11.79 4.55 5.50
CA VAL A 181 -12.72 3.41 5.47
C VAL A 181 -13.42 3.27 6.81
N SER A 182 -14.75 3.26 6.81
CA SER A 182 -15.60 3.08 7.98
C SER A 182 -16.50 1.85 7.81
N PRO A 183 -16.89 1.14 8.87
CA PRO A 183 -17.72 -0.07 8.78
C PRO A 183 -19.20 0.28 8.59
N ASP A 184 -19.52 0.89 7.47
CA ASP A 184 -20.88 1.29 7.09
C ASP A 184 -21.21 0.83 5.65
N ALA A 185 -22.48 0.92 5.29
CA ALA A 185 -22.96 0.48 3.98
C ALA A 185 -22.41 1.31 2.80
N ALA A 186 -21.98 2.55 3.05
CA ALA A 186 -21.38 3.40 2.02
C ALA A 186 -20.01 2.88 1.59
N HIS A 187 -19.32 2.17 2.48
CA HIS A 187 -18.01 1.57 2.23
C HIS A 187 -18.04 0.04 2.10
N ASP A 188 -19.19 -0.64 2.27
CA ASP A 188 -19.33 -2.09 2.08
C ASP A 188 -20.05 -2.42 0.76
N ASN A 189 -19.52 -1.92 -0.33
CA ASN A 189 -20.06 -2.14 -1.68
C ASN A 189 -18.94 -2.21 -2.74
N GLU A 190 -19.29 -2.71 -3.94
CA GLU A 190 -18.36 -2.89 -5.04
C GLU A 190 -17.83 -1.54 -5.57
N ASP A 191 -18.69 -0.53 -5.68
CA ASP A 191 -18.31 0.80 -6.22
C ASP A 191 -17.21 1.46 -5.39
N PHE A 192 -17.18 1.23 -4.08
CA PHE A 192 -16.13 1.72 -3.20
C PHE A 192 -14.84 0.87 -3.30
N TRP A 193 -14.96 -0.48 -3.36
CA TRP A 193 -13.80 -1.37 -3.31
C TRP A 193 -13.16 -1.63 -4.67
N GLU A 194 -13.87 -1.51 -5.78
CA GLU A 194 -13.29 -1.75 -7.10
C GLU A 194 -12.18 -0.75 -7.47
N PRO A 195 -12.33 0.58 -7.23
CA PRO A 195 -11.21 1.52 -7.39
C PRO A 195 -10.02 1.22 -6.46
N LEU A 196 -10.27 0.85 -5.20
CA LEU A 196 -9.21 0.49 -4.25
C LEU A 196 -8.51 -0.82 -4.64
N ARG A 197 -9.24 -1.80 -5.16
CA ARG A 197 -8.68 -3.02 -5.72
C ARG A 197 -7.77 -2.72 -6.91
N ASN A 198 -8.21 -1.87 -7.84
CA ASN A 198 -7.40 -1.45 -8.97
C ASN A 198 -6.14 -0.72 -8.53
N ALA A 199 -6.24 0.14 -7.53
CA ALA A 199 -5.10 0.83 -6.94
C ALA A 199 -4.12 -0.16 -6.26
N ALA A 200 -4.64 -1.15 -5.52
CA ALA A 200 -3.82 -2.18 -4.89
C ALA A 200 -3.06 -3.03 -5.94
N VAL A 201 -3.73 -3.41 -7.04
CA VAL A 201 -3.06 -4.11 -8.16
C VAL A 201 -2.02 -3.22 -8.83
N SER A 202 -2.30 -1.92 -9.00
CA SER A 202 -1.34 -0.96 -9.53
C SER A 202 -0.13 -0.79 -8.61
N CYS A 203 -0.37 -0.76 -7.29
CA CYS A 203 0.66 -0.70 -6.27
C CYS A 203 1.65 -1.88 -6.39
N GLY A 204 1.18 -3.05 -6.80
CA GLY A 204 2.01 -4.26 -7.00
C GLY A 204 2.40 -4.53 -8.47
N ALA A 205 2.16 -3.59 -9.38
CA ALA A 205 2.50 -3.75 -10.80
C ALA A 205 4.00 -3.53 -11.05
N PHE A 206 4.83 -4.49 -10.61
CA PHE A 206 6.28 -4.44 -10.75
C PHE A 206 6.69 -4.25 -12.21
N PRO A 207 7.55 -3.23 -12.52
CA PRO A 207 7.96 -2.94 -13.88
C PRO A 207 8.49 -4.17 -14.62
N PHE A 208 8.10 -4.32 -15.87
CA PHE A 208 8.37 -5.46 -16.76
C PHE A 208 7.66 -6.77 -16.37
N ALA A 209 7.48 -7.06 -15.10
CA ALA A 209 6.80 -8.28 -14.66
C ALA A 209 5.31 -8.20 -14.93
N PHE A 210 4.68 -7.09 -14.57
CA PHE A 210 3.24 -6.89 -14.70
C PHE A 210 2.90 -5.66 -15.54
N ARG A 211 1.73 -5.71 -16.18
CA ARG A 211 1.21 -4.60 -16.98
C ARG A 211 0.92 -3.39 -16.11
N MET A 212 1.33 -2.22 -16.59
CA MET A 212 0.94 -0.93 -16.01
C MET A 212 -0.58 -0.79 -16.02
N LYS A 213 -1.11 -0.04 -15.05
CA LYS A 213 -2.55 0.15 -14.85
C LYS A 213 -2.94 1.59 -15.07
N GLU A 214 -4.11 1.79 -15.65
CA GLU A 214 -4.79 3.07 -15.70
C GLU A 214 -5.65 3.25 -14.45
N LEU A 215 -5.52 4.40 -13.79
CA LEU A 215 -6.41 4.81 -12.72
C LEU A 215 -7.01 6.18 -13.02
N TYR A 216 -8.28 6.34 -12.71
CA TYR A 216 -8.98 7.62 -12.74
C TYR A 216 -8.67 8.37 -11.44
N ARG A 217 -8.21 9.61 -11.57
CA ARG A 217 -7.85 10.45 -10.42
C ARG A 217 -8.58 11.78 -10.52
N HIS A 218 -9.12 12.20 -9.40
CA HIS A 218 -9.77 13.51 -9.31
C HIS A 218 -8.72 14.60 -9.06
N LYS A 219 -8.88 15.72 -9.74
CA LYS A 219 -8.06 16.92 -9.56
C LYS A 219 -8.00 17.38 -8.10
N SER A 220 -9.08 17.19 -7.35
CA SER A 220 -9.14 17.50 -5.91
C SER A 220 -8.20 16.65 -5.04
N GLU A 221 -7.69 15.53 -5.54
CA GLU A 221 -6.71 14.71 -4.84
C GLU A 221 -5.29 15.32 -4.86
N TYR A 222 -5.09 16.36 -5.66
CA TYR A 222 -3.82 17.07 -5.85
C TYR A 222 -3.94 18.57 -5.51
N PRO A 223 -4.32 18.94 -4.28
CA PRO A 223 -4.62 20.33 -3.93
C PRO A 223 -3.42 21.29 -4.08
N ASP A 224 -2.20 20.76 -3.90
CA ASP A 224 -0.95 21.52 -3.98
C ASP A 224 -0.30 21.51 -5.37
N ALA A 225 -0.89 20.78 -6.34
CA ALA A 225 -0.40 20.72 -7.71
C ALA A 225 -0.77 21.99 -8.51
N ASP A 226 -0.12 22.19 -9.64
CA ASP A 226 -0.52 23.21 -10.59
C ASP A 226 -1.87 22.85 -11.21
N GLN A 227 -2.91 23.46 -10.68
CA GLN A 227 -4.30 23.19 -11.07
C GLN A 227 -4.60 23.59 -12.52
N SER A 228 -3.79 24.45 -13.15
CA SER A 228 -3.97 24.85 -14.53
C SER A 228 -3.60 23.77 -15.55
N GLU A 229 -2.80 22.80 -15.13
CA GLU A 229 -2.35 21.71 -15.99
C GLU A 229 -3.32 20.52 -16.06
N PHE A 230 -4.38 20.54 -15.25
CA PHE A 230 -5.43 19.52 -15.32
C PHE A 230 -6.50 19.93 -16.34
N PRO A 231 -6.58 19.26 -17.51
CA PRO A 231 -7.57 19.56 -18.54
C PRO A 231 -9.02 19.34 -18.08
N SER A 232 -9.24 18.39 -17.16
CA SER A 232 -10.57 18.10 -16.60
C SER A 232 -10.53 17.85 -15.09
N ASP A 233 -11.70 17.66 -14.46
CA ASP A 233 -11.79 17.35 -13.05
C ASP A 233 -11.38 15.90 -12.75
N VAL A 234 -11.39 15.04 -13.75
CA VAL A 234 -10.98 13.64 -13.68
C VAL A 234 -9.98 13.36 -14.79
N GLU A 235 -8.81 12.92 -14.43
CA GLU A 235 -7.75 12.53 -15.35
C GLU A 235 -7.46 11.04 -15.26
N THR A 236 -6.96 10.47 -16.35
CA THR A 236 -6.46 9.10 -16.39
C THR A 236 -4.95 9.12 -16.37
N PHE A 237 -4.36 8.52 -15.34
CA PHE A 237 -2.92 8.36 -15.25
C PHE A 237 -2.51 6.90 -15.33
N ILE A 238 -1.29 6.67 -15.82
CA ILE A 238 -0.67 5.35 -15.93
C ILE A 238 0.21 5.11 -14.71
N TYR A 239 0.00 3.98 -14.06
CA TYR A 239 0.70 3.63 -12.83
C TYR A 239 1.50 2.33 -12.97
N THR A 240 2.59 2.29 -12.24
CA THR A 240 3.36 1.07 -11.96
C THR A 240 3.60 0.95 -10.45
N ASP A 241 4.33 -0.08 -10.05
CA ASP A 241 4.59 -0.43 -8.65
C ASP A 241 5.03 0.77 -7.80
N GLY A 242 4.35 0.96 -6.68
CA GLY A 242 4.62 2.06 -5.75
C GLY A 242 6.00 2.00 -5.12
N GLY A 243 6.57 0.80 -5.00
CA GLY A 243 7.91 0.58 -4.49
C GLY A 243 9.02 1.23 -5.31
N VAL A 244 8.75 1.58 -6.58
CA VAL A 244 9.74 2.30 -7.43
C VAL A 244 10.17 3.61 -6.79
N PHE A 245 9.23 4.40 -6.26
CA PHE A 245 9.54 5.70 -5.64
C PHE A 245 9.34 5.71 -4.12
N GLN A 246 8.58 4.76 -3.56
CA GLN A 246 8.26 4.75 -2.13
C GLN A 246 8.05 3.31 -1.62
N ASN A 247 9.13 2.55 -1.49
CA ASN A 247 9.06 1.15 -1.07
C ASN A 247 8.70 0.97 0.42
N GLU A 248 8.97 1.95 1.25
CA GLU A 248 8.68 1.96 2.69
C GLU A 248 7.86 3.23 3.04
N PRO A 249 6.51 3.21 2.95
CA PRO A 249 5.67 4.40 3.07
C PRO A 249 5.47 4.86 4.53
N LEU A 250 6.54 4.88 5.33
CA LEU A 250 6.52 5.35 6.72
C LEU A 250 6.14 6.83 6.84
N GLY A 251 6.60 7.66 5.89
CA GLY A 251 6.27 9.08 5.86
C GLY A 251 4.78 9.30 5.64
N MET A 252 4.14 8.50 4.77
CA MET A 252 2.70 8.51 4.55
C MET A 252 1.94 8.14 5.83
N ALA A 253 2.34 7.04 6.51
CA ALA A 253 1.74 6.63 7.77
C ALA A 253 1.85 7.72 8.83
N LYS A 254 3.02 8.36 8.93
CA LYS A 254 3.22 9.46 9.88
C LYS A 254 2.31 10.66 9.58
N ASN A 255 2.18 11.05 8.31
CA ASN A 255 1.30 12.15 7.93
C ASN A 255 -0.15 11.85 8.30
N PHE A 256 -0.64 10.63 8.04
CA PHE A 256 -1.98 10.20 8.41
C PHE A 256 -2.20 10.23 9.92
N VAL A 257 -1.23 9.73 10.68
CA VAL A 257 -1.26 9.78 12.14
C VAL A 257 -1.28 11.21 12.65
N ASP A 258 -0.41 12.08 12.13
CA ASP A 258 -0.37 13.49 12.54
C ASP A 258 -1.71 14.19 12.31
N GLU A 259 -2.42 13.87 11.21
CA GLU A 259 -3.75 14.41 10.94
C GLU A 259 -4.82 13.85 11.90
N ILE A 260 -4.82 12.54 12.15
CA ILE A 260 -5.76 11.90 13.07
C ILE A 260 -5.53 12.43 14.49
N ASP A 261 -4.28 12.48 14.94
CA ASP A 261 -3.93 12.81 16.32
C ASP A 261 -4.06 14.31 16.64
N LYS A 262 -4.12 15.20 15.62
CA LYS A 262 -4.52 16.61 15.85
C LYS A 262 -5.86 16.76 16.57
N HIS A 263 -6.73 15.78 16.40
CA HIS A 263 -8.08 15.75 16.98
C HIS A 263 -8.24 14.78 18.15
N LEU A 264 -7.17 14.04 18.46
CA LEU A 264 -7.16 13.04 19.54
C LEU A 264 -6.07 13.42 20.55
N ASN A 265 -6.44 13.71 21.78
CA ASN A 265 -5.48 13.79 22.90
C ASN A 265 -5.04 12.36 23.28
N SER A 266 -4.27 11.71 22.41
CA SER A 266 -3.82 10.33 22.61
C SER A 266 -2.32 10.29 22.86
N ASP A 267 -1.92 9.92 24.09
CA ASP A 267 -0.51 9.70 24.45
C ASP A 267 -0.02 8.28 24.11
N SER A 268 -0.83 7.47 23.40
CA SER A 268 -0.57 6.03 23.20
C SER A 268 -0.64 5.66 21.73
N ARG A 269 0.24 6.25 20.92
CA ARG A 269 0.44 5.92 19.52
C ARG A 269 1.63 4.97 19.34
N PHE A 270 1.41 3.88 18.60
CA PHE A 270 2.45 2.92 18.24
C PHE A 270 2.55 2.80 16.72
N TYR A 271 3.76 2.49 16.24
CA TYR A 271 4.03 2.20 14.85
C TYR A 271 4.62 0.79 14.73
N LEU A 272 4.07 0.00 13.83
CA LEU A 272 4.64 -1.28 13.43
C LEU A 272 5.09 -1.17 11.97
N PHE A 273 6.35 -1.42 11.73
CA PHE A 273 6.91 -1.52 10.40
C PHE A 273 7.21 -2.97 10.07
N VAL A 274 6.61 -3.47 9.00
CA VAL A 274 6.82 -4.83 8.48
C VAL A 274 7.63 -4.72 7.20
N SER A 275 8.84 -5.26 7.19
CA SER A 275 9.71 -5.27 6.02
C SER A 275 10.42 -6.62 5.92
N PRO A 276 10.34 -7.31 4.78
CA PRO A 276 11.04 -8.58 4.57
C PRO A 276 12.51 -8.37 4.19
N GLY A 277 12.93 -7.12 3.97
CA GLY A 277 14.27 -6.79 3.54
C GLY A 277 15.34 -7.12 4.59
N ILE A 278 16.22 -8.05 4.27
CA ILE A 278 17.45 -8.22 5.02
C ILE A 278 18.38 -7.07 4.60
N ARG A 279 18.62 -6.15 5.50
CA ARG A 279 19.60 -5.07 5.25
C ARG A 279 21.01 -5.65 5.35
N SER A 280 21.52 -6.22 4.26
CA SER A 280 22.95 -6.48 4.16
C SER A 280 23.62 -5.21 3.62
N SER A 281 24.59 -4.71 4.36
CA SER A 281 25.37 -3.53 3.97
C SER A 281 26.50 -3.88 2.98
N THR A 282 26.53 -5.05 2.41
CA THR A 282 27.57 -5.47 1.46
C THR A 282 27.21 -5.03 0.06
N ALA A 283 27.93 -4.00 -0.43
CA ALA A 283 27.92 -3.66 -1.84
C ALA A 283 28.35 -4.87 -2.69
N ASP A 284 27.65 -5.12 -3.80
CA ASP A 284 28.10 -6.12 -4.76
C ASP A 284 29.28 -5.55 -5.57
N LEU A 285 30.49 -5.81 -5.08
CA LEU A 285 31.72 -5.41 -5.74
C LEU A 285 32.07 -6.29 -6.95
N THR A 286 31.27 -7.32 -7.23
CA THR A 286 31.48 -8.21 -8.38
C THR A 286 30.85 -7.63 -9.66
N PHE A 287 29.91 -6.70 -9.54
CA PHE A 287 29.32 -6.01 -10.68
C PHE A 287 30.37 -5.10 -11.34
N ASN A 288 30.73 -5.41 -12.56
CA ASN A 288 31.81 -4.73 -13.30
C ASN A 288 31.45 -4.51 -14.77
N GLN A 289 32.20 -3.67 -15.46
CA GLN A 289 31.93 -3.27 -16.84
C GLN A 289 31.82 -4.45 -17.83
N LYS A 290 32.51 -5.57 -17.59
CA LYS A 290 32.46 -6.76 -18.47
C LYS A 290 31.16 -7.56 -18.31
N GLY A 291 30.56 -7.53 -17.11
CA GLY A 291 29.28 -8.18 -16.80
C GLY A 291 28.07 -7.28 -16.98
N ALA A 292 28.29 -5.98 -17.19
CA ALA A 292 27.23 -4.98 -17.28
C ALA A 292 26.71 -4.85 -18.73
N ASP A 293 26.04 -5.87 -19.22
CA ASP A 293 25.18 -5.67 -20.41
C ASP A 293 23.96 -4.78 -20.01
N TYR A 294 23.23 -4.30 -21.02
CA TYR A 294 22.09 -3.40 -20.77
C TYR A 294 20.99 -4.05 -19.92
N LYS A 295 20.84 -5.38 -19.96
CA LYS A 295 19.85 -6.12 -19.14
C LYS A 295 20.29 -6.19 -17.68
N ALA A 296 21.58 -6.52 -17.44
CA ALA A 296 22.16 -6.52 -16.11
C ALA A 296 22.16 -5.11 -15.50
N ALA A 297 22.48 -4.08 -16.30
CA ALA A 297 22.42 -2.68 -15.87
C ALA A 297 20.98 -2.24 -15.52
N ALA A 298 19.98 -2.58 -16.36
CA ALA A 298 18.58 -2.30 -16.09
C ALA A 298 18.10 -3.03 -14.82
N GLY A 299 18.47 -4.30 -14.63
CA GLY A 299 18.17 -5.08 -13.45
C GLY A 299 18.81 -4.47 -12.19
N ALA A 300 20.09 -4.09 -12.24
CA ALA A 300 20.79 -3.46 -11.13
C ALA A 300 20.18 -2.08 -10.77
N LEU A 301 19.80 -1.29 -11.78
CA LEU A 301 19.11 -0.02 -11.55
C LEU A 301 17.73 -0.22 -10.90
N ALA A 302 16.94 -1.17 -11.39
CA ALA A 302 15.66 -1.52 -10.78
C ALA A 302 15.84 -1.93 -9.32
N MET A 303 16.75 -2.87 -9.04
CA MET A 303 17.06 -3.28 -7.67
C MET A 303 17.60 -2.15 -6.82
N GLY A 304 18.45 -1.29 -7.37
CA GLY A 304 18.99 -0.11 -6.69
C GLY A 304 17.90 0.88 -6.29
N VAL A 305 16.93 1.13 -7.15
CA VAL A 305 15.77 2.00 -6.87
C VAL A 305 14.95 1.40 -5.71
N PHE A 306 14.66 0.10 -5.74
CA PHE A 306 13.91 -0.57 -4.67
C PHE A 306 14.66 -0.62 -3.34
N GLN A 307 16.00 -0.70 -3.36
CA GLN A 307 16.82 -0.76 -2.15
C GLN A 307 17.19 0.61 -1.58
N ALA A 308 17.31 1.63 -2.42
CA ALA A 308 17.78 2.97 -2.02
C ALA A 308 16.69 3.87 -1.43
N SER A 309 15.42 3.49 -1.56
CA SER A 309 14.26 4.33 -1.26
C SER A 309 14.03 4.71 0.22
N PRO A 310 14.57 4.04 1.27
CA PRO A 310 14.01 4.22 2.62
C PRO A 310 14.57 5.39 3.45
N PHE A 311 15.79 5.86 3.23
CA PHE A 311 16.45 6.73 4.22
C PHE A 311 16.72 8.17 3.81
N SER A 312 16.70 8.52 2.54
CA SER A 312 17.05 9.87 2.08
C SER A 312 16.04 10.96 2.45
N ARG A 313 14.86 10.59 2.95
CA ARG A 313 13.78 11.56 3.24
C ARG A 313 13.48 11.81 4.72
N LEU A 314 13.94 10.96 5.64
CA LEU A 314 13.83 11.25 7.08
C LEU A 314 14.71 12.43 7.51
N ASP A 315 15.79 12.71 6.77
CA ASP A 315 16.71 13.81 7.08
C ASP A 315 16.18 15.22 6.72
N HIS A 316 15.18 15.34 5.87
CA HIS A 316 14.65 16.66 5.48
C HIS A 316 13.49 17.17 6.34
N GLY A 317 12.82 16.30 7.09
CA GLY A 317 11.75 16.69 8.03
C GLY A 317 12.24 17.23 9.38
N GLY A 318 13.45 16.86 9.79
CA GLY A 318 13.98 17.16 11.13
C GLY A 318 14.62 18.55 11.33
N ARG A 319 14.84 19.33 10.29
CA ARG A 319 15.55 20.64 10.37
C ARG A 319 14.66 21.89 10.45
N ARG A 320 13.35 21.76 10.49
CA ARG A 320 12.45 22.94 10.55
C ARG A 320 11.95 23.35 11.94
N GLN A 321 12.44 22.75 13.02
CA GLN A 321 11.99 23.13 14.39
C GLN A 321 13.10 23.59 15.33
N ARG A 322 14.17 24.24 14.84
CA ARG A 322 15.08 25.00 15.73
C ARG A 322 15.57 26.26 15.01
N GLN A 323 14.70 27.25 14.89
CA GLN A 323 15.03 28.68 14.85
C GLN A 323 13.73 29.45 15.07
N GLY A 324 13.53 29.86 16.32
CA GLY A 324 12.51 30.77 16.78
C GLY A 324 12.69 30.94 18.27
#